data_36ab081cae320f7ce83148d176883e05
#
_entry.id   36ab081cae320f7ce83148d176883e05
#
_cell.length_a   1.000
_cell.length_b   1.000
_cell.length_c   1.000
_cell.angle_alpha   90.00
_cell.angle_beta   90.00
_cell.angle_gamma   90.00
#
_symmetry.space_group_name_H-M   'P 1'
#
loop_
_entity.id
_entity.type
_entity.pdbx_description
1 polymer ?
#
loop_
_entity_poly.entity_id
_entity_poly.type
_entity_poly.pdbx_seq_one_letter_code
_entity_poly.pdbx_strand_id
1 'polypeptide(L)'
;MKSLQNYIIEKFGMFKEQDELVLTIANAIYEDIKENGIKLGDEYPFTKKFLEDYDFKFIFFNELYIKYTKNNTAYNLRESKFNEEECMFDVIEIDIDFKVYNTFPKIARALTHELLHAYEDLQRRINKVDSLVDVFDYYNKTLKTDNKFYRTLLNNLSKVEQRAYINELSIELEANKFDIFKYDTFEEAYIAAFKFFATKSSFRIYIEGHNVLQKLYTASDDEKQEFVNVYNDVYNSNVNFDIIYKRLIKIYADILKKFRKRILDIFKDYYKKHSEQVENSIK
;
A
#
# COMPACT_ATOMS: atom_id res chain seq x y z
N MET A 1 22.98 10.46 15.47
CA MET A 1 21.51 10.27 15.48
C MET A 1 21.16 9.39 14.29
N LYS A 2 20.63 8.18 14.52
CA LYS A 2 20.04 7.38 13.44
C LYS A 2 18.86 8.19 12.90
N SER A 3 18.74 8.34 11.61
CA SER A 3 17.61 9.07 11.04
C SER A 3 16.31 8.42 11.47
N LEU A 4 15.25 9.18 11.68
CA LEU A 4 13.91 8.68 12.01
C LEU A 4 13.43 7.65 10.98
N GLN A 5 13.86 7.76 9.71
CA GLN A 5 13.65 6.75 8.67
C GLN A 5 14.24 5.38 9.04
N ASN A 6 15.44 5.35 9.64
CA ASN A 6 16.03 4.09 10.09
C ASN A 6 15.32 3.54 11.33
N TYR A 7 14.81 4.43 12.20
CA TYR A 7 14.03 4.04 13.37
C TYR A 7 12.67 3.45 12.99
N ILE A 8 12.01 3.99 11.97
CA ILE A 8 10.74 3.46 11.43
C ILE A 8 10.97 2.11 10.73
N ILE A 9 12.08 1.97 10.00
CA ILE A 9 12.45 0.71 9.33
C ILE A 9 12.87 -0.36 10.35
N GLU A 10 13.51 0.01 11.46
CA GLU A 10 13.91 -0.92 12.53
C GLU A 10 12.73 -1.34 13.44
N LYS A 11 11.68 -0.51 13.56
CA LYS A 11 10.45 -0.82 14.31
C LYS A 11 9.37 -1.46 13.45
N PHE A 12 9.70 -2.39 12.58
CA PHE A 12 8.71 -3.23 11.88
C PHE A 12 7.76 -4.02 12.82
N GLY A 13 8.00 -3.98 14.13
CA GLY A 13 7.03 -4.41 15.13
C GLY A 13 5.75 -3.56 15.20
N MET A 14 5.81 -2.29 14.73
CA MET A 14 4.61 -1.43 14.66
C MET A 14 3.60 -1.90 13.61
N PHE A 15 4.05 -2.51 12.52
CA PHE A 15 3.14 -2.98 11.47
C PHE A 15 2.27 -4.17 11.88
N LYS A 16 2.70 -4.95 12.86
CA LYS A 16 1.90 -6.08 13.33
C LYS A 16 0.63 -5.62 14.06
N GLU A 17 0.73 -4.58 14.90
CA GLU A 17 -0.43 -3.95 15.55
C GLU A 17 -1.31 -3.23 14.51
N GLN A 18 -0.72 -2.63 13.48
CA GLN A 18 -1.44 -2.00 12.39
C GLN A 18 -2.19 -3.04 11.53
N ASP A 19 -1.62 -4.20 11.27
CA ASP A 19 -2.31 -5.27 10.55
C ASP A 19 -3.56 -5.74 11.30
N GLU A 20 -3.49 -5.91 12.63
CA GLU A 20 -4.65 -6.27 13.46
C GLU A 20 -5.74 -5.18 13.44
N LEU A 21 -5.35 -3.90 13.54
CA LEU A 21 -6.25 -2.76 13.42
C LEU A 21 -6.97 -2.77 12.06
N VAL A 22 -6.21 -2.90 10.97
CA VAL A 22 -6.75 -2.94 9.61
C VAL A 22 -7.70 -4.11 9.41
N LEU A 23 -7.34 -5.32 9.89
CA LEU A 23 -8.21 -6.50 9.80
C LEU A 23 -9.51 -6.31 10.57
N THR A 24 -9.46 -5.70 11.75
CA THR A 24 -10.65 -5.40 12.56
C THR A 24 -11.59 -4.43 11.85
N ILE A 25 -11.07 -3.31 11.34
CA ILE A 25 -11.84 -2.33 10.59
C ILE A 25 -12.41 -2.96 9.30
N ALA A 26 -11.56 -3.67 8.53
CA ALA A 26 -11.98 -4.31 7.29
C ALA A 26 -13.08 -5.36 7.52
N ASN A 27 -13.03 -6.10 8.63
CA ASN A 27 -14.05 -7.07 8.98
C ASN A 27 -15.37 -6.39 9.35
N ALA A 28 -15.34 -5.34 10.15
CA ALA A 28 -16.54 -4.59 10.51
C ALA A 28 -17.25 -4.03 9.26
N ILE A 29 -16.49 -3.44 8.33
CA ILE A 29 -17.01 -2.95 7.06
C ILE A 29 -17.60 -4.12 6.22
N TYR A 30 -16.88 -5.23 6.14
CA TYR A 30 -17.29 -6.34 5.29
C TYR A 30 -18.54 -7.06 5.81
N GLU A 31 -18.71 -7.20 7.12
CA GLU A 31 -19.92 -7.75 7.71
C GLU A 31 -21.13 -6.82 7.47
N ASP A 32 -20.97 -5.52 7.61
CA ASP A 32 -22.04 -4.57 7.28
C ASP A 32 -22.44 -4.63 5.80
N ILE A 33 -21.46 -4.76 4.89
CA ILE A 33 -21.72 -4.95 3.47
C ILE A 33 -22.57 -6.18 3.20
N LYS A 34 -22.31 -7.29 3.90
CA LYS A 34 -23.10 -8.52 3.74
C LYS A 34 -24.54 -8.36 4.21
N GLU A 35 -24.73 -7.66 5.31
CA GLU A 35 -26.04 -7.50 5.95
C GLU A 35 -26.90 -6.46 5.25
N ASN A 36 -26.33 -5.31 4.93
CA ASN A 36 -27.08 -4.12 4.51
C ASN A 36 -26.88 -3.75 3.03
N GLY A 37 -25.91 -4.38 2.36
CA GLY A 37 -25.44 -3.97 1.03
C GLY A 37 -24.67 -2.67 1.09
N ILE A 38 -24.13 -2.24 -0.07
CA ILE A 38 -23.36 -1.01 -0.19
C ILE A 38 -24.23 0.07 -0.83
N LYS A 39 -24.24 1.24 -0.22
CA LYS A 39 -24.77 2.47 -0.83
C LYS A 39 -23.64 3.45 -1.07
N LEU A 40 -23.65 4.08 -2.23
CA LEU A 40 -22.70 5.15 -2.53
C LEU A 40 -22.90 6.33 -1.58
N GLY A 41 -21.78 6.80 -1.03
CA GLY A 41 -21.77 7.88 -0.06
C GLY A 41 -21.97 7.41 1.37
N ASP A 42 -22.16 6.11 1.63
CA ASP A 42 -22.15 5.60 3.00
C ASP A 42 -20.78 5.85 3.64
N GLU A 43 -20.82 6.31 4.88
CA GLU A 43 -19.64 6.61 5.69
C GLU A 43 -19.62 5.71 6.92
N TYR A 44 -18.46 5.14 7.20
CA TYR A 44 -18.22 4.29 8.37
C TYR A 44 -17.26 5.00 9.32
N PRO A 45 -17.76 5.53 10.45
CA PRO A 45 -16.93 6.16 11.46
C PRO A 45 -16.32 5.11 12.41
N PHE A 46 -15.01 5.23 12.63
CA PHE A 46 -14.29 4.48 13.66
C PHE A 46 -13.63 5.48 14.61
N THR A 47 -14.08 5.51 15.85
CA THR A 47 -13.52 6.41 16.87
C THR A 47 -12.34 5.75 17.60
N LYS A 48 -11.42 6.55 18.10
CA LYS A 48 -10.32 6.09 18.96
C LYS A 48 -10.84 5.26 20.12
N LYS A 49 -11.93 5.70 20.78
CA LYS A 49 -12.56 4.97 21.88
C LYS A 49 -13.01 3.56 21.48
N PHE A 50 -13.68 3.43 20.32
CA PHE A 50 -14.07 2.12 19.79
C PHE A 50 -12.86 1.22 19.53
N LEU A 51 -11.77 1.79 19.02
CA LEU A 51 -10.55 1.04 18.72
C LEU A 51 -9.76 0.66 20.00
N GLU A 52 -9.80 1.51 21.04
CA GLU A 52 -9.20 1.22 22.33
C GLU A 52 -9.89 0.01 23.04
N ASP A 53 -11.17 -0.22 22.80
CA ASP A 53 -11.90 -1.40 23.30
C ASP A 53 -11.33 -2.72 22.73
N TYR A 54 -10.57 -2.68 21.65
CA TYR A 54 -9.82 -3.81 21.06
C TYR A 54 -8.34 -3.87 21.51
N ASP A 55 -7.94 -3.09 22.53
CA ASP A 55 -6.57 -3.04 23.09
C ASP A 55 -5.48 -2.62 22.08
N PHE A 56 -5.82 -1.80 21.08
CA PHE A 56 -4.83 -1.23 20.16
C PHE A 56 -4.01 -0.15 20.87
N LYS A 57 -2.69 -0.37 20.96
CA LYS A 57 -1.75 0.53 21.66
C LYS A 57 -1.30 1.71 20.82
N PHE A 58 -1.47 1.61 19.50
CA PHE A 58 -1.00 2.63 18.57
C PHE A 58 -2.12 3.08 17.65
N ILE A 59 -2.75 4.19 18.01
CA ILE A 59 -3.74 4.89 17.20
C ILE A 59 -3.21 6.30 16.97
N PHE A 60 -3.08 6.72 15.71
CA PHE A 60 -2.54 8.02 15.34
C PHE A 60 -3.62 9.00 14.85
N PHE A 61 -4.88 8.72 15.16
CA PHE A 61 -6.05 9.53 14.86
C PHE A 61 -7.12 9.37 15.96
N ASN A 62 -7.96 10.40 16.11
CA ASN A 62 -9.13 10.33 17.01
C ASN A 62 -10.34 9.74 16.29
N GLU A 63 -10.53 10.06 15.00
CA GLU A 63 -11.61 9.55 14.17
C GLU A 63 -11.09 9.15 12.79
N LEU A 64 -11.58 8.02 12.28
CA LEU A 64 -11.35 7.53 10.93
C LEU A 64 -12.69 7.36 10.24
N TYR A 65 -12.89 8.04 9.13
CA TYR A 65 -14.05 7.88 8.26
C TYR A 65 -13.66 7.11 7.01
N ILE A 66 -14.37 6.01 6.75
CA ILE A 66 -14.27 5.27 5.51
C ILE A 66 -15.50 5.59 4.67
N LYS A 67 -15.29 6.16 3.50
CA LYS A 67 -16.35 6.59 2.60
C LYS A 67 -16.36 5.77 1.32
N TYR A 68 -17.54 5.28 0.95
CA TYR A 68 -17.69 4.57 -0.30
C TYR A 68 -17.88 5.52 -1.48
N THR A 69 -16.96 5.43 -2.42
CA THR A 69 -16.95 6.25 -3.63
C THR A 69 -17.03 5.40 -4.90
N LYS A 70 -17.25 6.07 -6.03
CA LYS A 70 -17.08 5.50 -7.36
C LYS A 70 -15.74 5.94 -7.94
N ASN A 71 -14.95 4.96 -8.40
CA ASN A 71 -13.74 5.18 -9.19
C ASN A 71 -12.57 5.86 -8.45
N ASN A 72 -12.60 5.90 -7.12
CA ASN A 72 -11.49 6.44 -6.35
C ASN A 72 -11.25 5.66 -5.07
N THR A 73 -9.98 5.36 -4.79
CA THR A 73 -9.52 4.89 -3.48
C THR A 73 -8.33 5.76 -3.15
N ALA A 74 -8.44 6.53 -2.08
CA ALA A 74 -7.43 7.50 -1.70
C ALA A 74 -7.55 7.92 -0.24
N TYR A 75 -6.44 8.18 0.40
CA TYR A 75 -6.38 8.98 1.60
C TYR A 75 -6.66 10.45 1.27
N ASN A 76 -7.66 11.04 1.91
CA ASN A 76 -8.10 12.39 1.64
C ASN A 76 -7.42 13.40 2.57
N LEU A 77 -6.32 13.98 2.09
CA LEU A 77 -5.57 15.00 2.84
C LEU A 77 -6.34 16.29 3.11
N ARG A 78 -7.30 16.64 2.24
CA ARG A 78 -8.01 17.93 2.35
C ARG A 78 -9.01 17.95 3.50
N GLU A 79 -9.56 16.79 3.82
CA GLU A 79 -10.56 16.61 4.86
C GLU A 79 -9.93 16.10 6.16
N SER A 80 -8.69 15.58 6.10
CA SER A 80 -7.95 15.15 7.29
C SER A 80 -7.44 16.33 8.11
N LYS A 81 -7.84 16.36 9.37
CA LYS A 81 -7.51 17.44 10.32
C LYS A 81 -6.37 16.98 11.23
N PHE A 82 -5.30 17.75 11.25
CA PHE A 82 -4.12 17.50 12.08
C PHE A 82 -4.13 18.35 13.35
N ASN A 83 -3.95 17.72 14.50
CA ASN A 83 -3.79 18.35 15.79
C ASN A 83 -2.29 18.45 16.11
N GLU A 84 -1.77 19.68 16.10
CA GLU A 84 -0.35 19.95 16.34
C GLU A 84 0.05 19.70 17.81
N GLU A 85 -0.86 19.91 18.76
CA GLU A 85 -0.59 19.75 20.19
C GLU A 85 -0.43 18.27 20.55
N GLU A 86 -1.29 17.41 20.00
CA GLU A 86 -1.25 15.97 20.24
C GLU A 86 -0.34 15.20 19.28
N CYS A 87 0.18 15.88 18.25
CA CYS A 87 0.97 15.25 17.17
C CYS A 87 0.27 14.07 16.51
N MET A 88 -1.05 14.15 16.30
CA MET A 88 -1.88 13.14 15.68
C MET A 88 -2.96 13.77 14.80
N PHE A 89 -3.69 12.97 14.03
CA PHE A 89 -4.86 13.46 13.31
C PHE A 89 -6.09 13.48 14.23
N ASP A 90 -6.85 14.57 14.22
CA ASP A 90 -8.20 14.57 14.77
C ASP A 90 -9.10 13.70 13.91
N VAL A 91 -9.04 13.88 12.60
CA VAL A 91 -9.85 13.12 11.64
C VAL A 91 -8.99 12.67 10.47
N ILE A 92 -9.14 11.41 10.08
CA ILE A 92 -8.65 10.85 8.82
C ILE A 92 -9.86 10.47 7.97
N GLU A 93 -9.85 10.79 6.68
CA GLU A 93 -10.84 10.32 5.72
C GLU A 93 -10.16 9.46 4.64
N ILE A 94 -10.73 8.28 4.40
CA ILE A 94 -10.28 7.36 3.35
C ILE A 94 -11.46 7.04 2.45
N ASP A 95 -11.33 7.38 1.17
CA ASP A 95 -12.24 6.97 0.12
C ASP A 95 -11.92 5.56 -0.36
N ILE A 96 -12.93 4.71 -0.54
CA ILE A 96 -12.77 3.37 -1.10
C ILE A 96 -13.70 3.18 -2.29
N ASP A 97 -13.15 2.80 -3.45
CA ASP A 97 -13.95 2.34 -4.59
C ASP A 97 -14.45 0.92 -4.32
N PHE A 98 -15.69 0.82 -3.85
CA PHE A 98 -16.27 -0.47 -3.47
C PHE A 98 -16.58 -1.39 -4.66
N LYS A 99 -16.60 -0.94 -5.89
CA LYS A 99 -16.69 -1.83 -7.06
C LYS A 99 -15.45 -2.69 -7.19
N VAL A 100 -14.31 -2.15 -6.77
CA VAL A 100 -13.02 -2.82 -6.80
C VAL A 100 -12.78 -3.54 -5.47
N TYR A 101 -13.05 -2.87 -4.34
CA TYR A 101 -12.73 -3.31 -2.98
C TYR A 101 -14.00 -3.76 -2.23
N ASN A 102 -14.59 -4.86 -2.66
CA ASN A 102 -15.88 -5.39 -2.20
C ASN A 102 -15.78 -6.74 -1.48
N THR A 103 -14.60 -7.20 -1.17
CA THR A 103 -14.34 -8.41 -0.40
C THR A 103 -13.40 -8.11 0.75
N PHE A 104 -13.50 -8.86 1.85
CA PHE A 104 -12.66 -8.65 3.03
C PHE A 104 -11.17 -8.46 2.70
N PRO A 105 -10.50 -9.36 1.94
CA PRO A 105 -9.08 -9.16 1.63
C PRO A 105 -8.78 -7.90 0.82
N LYS A 106 -9.69 -7.51 -0.07
CA LYS A 106 -9.49 -6.30 -0.87
C LYS A 106 -9.67 -5.05 -0.03
N ILE A 107 -10.66 -5.01 0.87
CA ILE A 107 -10.88 -3.90 1.81
C ILE A 107 -9.66 -3.76 2.72
N ALA A 108 -9.20 -4.85 3.34
CA ALA A 108 -8.02 -4.85 4.20
C ALA A 108 -6.79 -4.30 3.47
N ARG A 109 -6.57 -4.71 2.21
CA ARG A 109 -5.48 -4.21 1.38
C ARG A 109 -5.58 -2.71 1.12
N ALA A 110 -6.75 -2.20 0.72
CA ALA A 110 -6.95 -0.78 0.48
C ALA A 110 -6.69 0.04 1.75
N LEU A 111 -7.22 -0.40 2.90
CA LEU A 111 -6.99 0.27 4.17
C LEU A 111 -5.51 0.29 4.57
N THR A 112 -4.80 -0.83 4.40
CA THR A 112 -3.34 -0.88 4.66
C THR A 112 -2.59 0.15 3.82
N HIS A 113 -2.94 0.27 2.54
CA HIS A 113 -2.34 1.21 1.60
C HIS A 113 -2.56 2.66 2.04
N GLU A 114 -3.81 3.04 2.24
CA GLU A 114 -4.19 4.42 2.51
C GLU A 114 -3.82 4.86 3.94
N LEU A 115 -3.90 3.99 4.93
CA LEU A 115 -3.44 4.29 6.28
C LEU A 115 -1.92 4.49 6.35
N LEU A 116 -1.16 3.80 5.50
CA LEU A 116 0.26 4.09 5.41
C LEU A 116 0.52 5.49 4.87
N HIS A 117 -0.21 5.91 3.83
CA HIS A 117 -0.10 7.27 3.31
C HIS A 117 -0.45 8.31 4.38
N ALA A 118 -1.52 8.08 5.14
CA ALA A 118 -1.88 8.92 6.27
C ALA A 118 -0.78 8.97 7.33
N TYR A 119 -0.20 7.82 7.68
CA TYR A 119 0.90 7.76 8.65
C TYR A 119 2.17 8.45 8.15
N GLU A 120 2.54 8.29 6.90
CA GLU A 120 3.66 8.99 6.30
C GLU A 120 3.45 10.51 6.29
N ASP A 121 2.21 10.96 6.04
CA ASP A 121 1.84 12.37 6.13
C ASP A 121 1.97 12.90 7.56
N LEU A 122 1.47 12.15 8.56
CA LEU A 122 1.65 12.47 9.97
C LEU A 122 3.13 12.67 10.31
N GLN A 123 3.99 11.73 9.93
CA GLN A 123 5.42 11.81 10.22
C GLN A 123 6.08 13.05 9.59
N ARG A 124 5.65 13.46 8.41
CA ARG A 124 6.12 14.67 7.75
C ARG A 124 5.71 15.93 8.50
N ARG A 125 4.45 16.00 8.96
CA ARG A 125 3.92 17.14 9.73
C ARG A 125 4.64 17.29 11.06
N ILE A 126 4.81 16.20 11.82
CA ILE A 126 5.54 16.21 13.09
C ILE A 126 6.97 16.69 12.90
N ASN A 127 7.65 16.24 11.85
CA ASN A 127 9.05 16.58 11.61
C ASN A 127 9.24 17.93 10.88
N LYS A 128 8.15 18.63 10.55
CA LYS A 128 8.16 19.90 9.80
C LYS A 128 8.98 19.81 8.50
N VAL A 129 8.89 18.64 7.83
CA VAL A 129 9.57 18.43 6.56
C VAL A 129 8.64 18.90 5.44
N ASP A 130 9.02 19.99 4.77
CA ASP A 130 8.27 20.60 3.66
C ASP A 130 8.09 19.72 2.42
N SER A 131 8.51 18.46 2.50
CA SER A 131 8.48 17.52 1.38
C SER A 131 7.09 17.07 0.92
N LEU A 132 6.00 17.53 1.56
CA LEU A 132 4.65 17.37 1.01
C LEU A 132 4.53 18.00 -0.38
N VAL A 133 5.18 19.14 -0.60
CA VAL A 133 5.20 19.83 -1.89
C VAL A 133 5.75 18.91 -2.97
N ASP A 134 6.82 18.16 -2.70
CA ASP A 134 7.46 17.29 -3.68
C ASP A 134 6.59 16.08 -4.06
N VAL A 135 5.88 15.49 -3.09
CA VAL A 135 5.00 14.34 -3.36
C VAL A 135 3.72 14.76 -4.08
N PHE A 136 3.09 15.85 -3.64
CA PHE A 136 1.91 16.40 -4.31
C PHE A 136 2.25 16.94 -5.70
N ASP A 137 3.41 17.60 -5.86
CA ASP A 137 3.88 18.07 -7.16
C ASP A 137 4.14 16.88 -8.10
N TYR A 138 4.71 15.79 -7.60
CA TYR A 138 4.87 14.55 -8.35
C TYR A 138 3.53 13.98 -8.80
N TYR A 139 2.55 13.82 -7.89
CA TYR A 139 1.23 13.33 -8.25
C TYR A 139 0.50 14.27 -9.21
N ASN A 140 0.53 15.56 -8.95
CA ASN A 140 -0.09 16.54 -9.83
C ASN A 140 0.50 16.53 -11.23
N LYS A 141 1.81 16.33 -11.36
CA LYS A 141 2.49 16.19 -12.65
C LYS A 141 2.13 14.89 -13.35
N THR A 142 2.08 13.78 -12.62
CA THR A 142 1.67 12.48 -13.20
C THR A 142 0.20 12.48 -13.62
N LEU A 143 -0.67 13.21 -12.91
CA LEU A 143 -2.09 13.33 -13.24
C LEU A 143 -2.35 14.21 -14.47
N LYS A 144 -1.41 15.05 -14.89
CA LYS A 144 -1.54 15.89 -16.09
C LYS A 144 -1.50 15.09 -17.39
N THR A 145 -0.96 13.88 -17.39
CA THR A 145 -1.02 13.04 -18.59
C THR A 145 -2.37 12.34 -18.72
N ASP A 146 -3.00 12.46 -19.88
CA ASP A 146 -4.23 11.73 -20.21
C ASP A 146 -3.96 10.24 -20.47
N ASN A 147 -2.70 9.87 -20.70
CA ASN A 147 -2.31 8.51 -20.95
C ASN A 147 -2.26 7.69 -19.65
N LYS A 148 -3.32 6.91 -19.42
CA LYS A 148 -3.45 6.06 -18.22
C LYS A 148 -2.26 5.10 -18.03
N PHE A 149 -1.67 4.63 -19.11
CA PHE A 149 -0.52 3.73 -19.06
C PHE A 149 0.72 4.44 -18.49
N TYR A 150 1.02 5.66 -18.95
CA TYR A 150 2.16 6.44 -18.44
C TYR A 150 1.94 6.84 -16.98
N ARG A 151 0.72 7.24 -16.64
CA ARG A 151 0.34 7.55 -15.27
C ARG A 151 0.59 6.36 -14.33
N THR A 152 0.10 5.18 -14.70
CA THR A 152 0.29 3.95 -13.90
C THR A 152 1.77 3.61 -13.78
N LEU A 153 2.53 3.69 -14.87
CA LEU A 153 3.96 3.41 -14.87
C LEU A 153 4.71 4.35 -13.91
N LEU A 154 4.46 5.65 -13.98
CA LEU A 154 5.12 6.64 -13.14
C LEU A 154 4.73 6.51 -11.67
N ASN A 155 3.46 6.25 -11.36
CA ASN A 155 3.02 6.00 -10.00
C ASN A 155 3.75 4.79 -9.40
N ASN A 156 3.85 3.68 -10.14
CA ASN A 156 4.56 2.49 -9.66
C ASN A 156 6.06 2.73 -9.40
N LEU A 157 6.64 3.79 -9.97
CA LEU A 157 8.02 4.20 -9.71
C LEU A 157 8.15 5.07 -8.45
N SER A 158 7.06 5.59 -7.92
CA SER A 158 7.05 6.37 -6.68
C SER A 158 7.51 5.52 -5.50
N LYS A 159 8.45 6.03 -4.71
CA LYS A 159 8.90 5.34 -3.49
C LYS A 159 7.79 5.23 -2.43
N VAL A 160 6.86 6.16 -2.43
CA VAL A 160 5.69 6.17 -1.54
C VAL A 160 4.80 4.98 -1.88
N GLU A 161 4.42 4.84 -3.15
CA GLU A 161 3.62 3.72 -3.63
C GLU A 161 4.32 2.36 -3.43
N GLN A 162 5.63 2.29 -3.72
CA GLN A 162 6.39 1.06 -3.48
C GLN A 162 6.34 0.62 -2.01
N ARG A 163 6.40 1.57 -1.05
CA ARG A 163 6.27 1.25 0.38
C ARG A 163 4.87 0.77 0.71
N ALA A 164 3.85 1.44 0.18
CA ALA A 164 2.46 1.05 0.38
C ALA A 164 2.21 -0.38 -0.14
N TYR A 165 2.61 -0.69 -1.36
CA TYR A 165 2.49 -2.04 -1.91
C TYR A 165 3.29 -3.11 -1.17
N ILE A 166 4.47 -2.78 -0.62
CA ILE A 166 5.24 -3.71 0.22
C ILE A 166 4.49 -4.00 1.53
N ASN A 167 3.83 -3.01 2.11
CA ASN A 167 3.07 -3.22 3.35
C ASN A 167 1.78 -4.01 3.11
N GLU A 168 1.14 -3.85 1.97
CA GLU A 168 -0.01 -4.71 1.61
C GLU A 168 0.33 -6.20 1.68
N LEU A 169 1.58 -6.58 1.41
CA LEU A 169 1.99 -7.98 1.44
C LEU A 169 1.86 -8.62 2.82
N SER A 170 2.02 -7.84 3.90
CA SER A 170 1.91 -8.39 5.26
C SER A 170 0.49 -8.85 5.56
N ILE A 171 -0.50 -8.07 5.13
CA ILE A 171 -1.91 -8.35 5.41
C ILE A 171 -2.53 -9.35 4.42
N GLU A 172 -1.96 -9.53 3.24
CA GLU A 172 -2.55 -10.37 2.20
C GLU A 172 -2.62 -11.84 2.58
N LEU A 173 -1.63 -12.38 3.29
CA LEU A 173 -1.66 -13.77 3.75
C LEU A 173 -2.73 -13.98 4.82
N GLU A 174 -2.80 -13.08 5.80
CA GLU A 174 -3.78 -13.12 6.89
C GLU A 174 -5.22 -12.95 6.36
N ALA A 175 -5.45 -11.91 5.56
CA ALA A 175 -6.77 -11.61 5.03
C ALA A 175 -7.31 -12.70 4.08
N ASN A 176 -6.43 -13.41 3.37
CA ASN A 176 -6.80 -14.52 2.52
C ASN A 176 -6.76 -15.88 3.23
N LYS A 177 -6.43 -15.90 4.53
CA LYS A 177 -6.33 -17.13 5.33
C LYS A 177 -5.46 -18.17 4.64
N PHE A 178 -4.24 -17.77 4.26
CA PHE A 178 -3.32 -18.67 3.57
C PHE A 178 -2.97 -19.84 4.48
N ASP A 179 -3.27 -21.06 4.03
CA ASP A 179 -3.14 -22.28 4.84
C ASP A 179 -1.76 -22.92 4.61
N ILE A 180 -0.85 -22.74 5.57
CA ILE A 180 0.49 -23.31 5.53
C ILE A 180 0.51 -24.82 5.75
N PHE A 181 -0.53 -25.39 6.37
CA PHE A 181 -0.61 -26.82 6.72
C PHE A 181 -1.03 -27.70 5.53
N LYS A 182 -1.30 -27.10 4.37
CA LYS A 182 -1.48 -27.84 3.10
C LYS A 182 -0.18 -28.33 2.47
N TYR A 183 0.96 -27.99 3.06
CA TYR A 183 2.29 -28.24 2.52
C TYR A 183 3.12 -29.00 3.54
N ASP A 184 3.91 -29.97 3.06
CA ASP A 184 4.71 -30.84 3.91
C ASP A 184 5.98 -30.13 4.44
N THR A 185 6.47 -29.12 3.71
CA THR A 185 7.68 -28.39 4.04
C THR A 185 7.51 -26.89 3.99
N PHE A 186 8.37 -26.16 4.73
CA PHE A 186 8.45 -24.70 4.64
C PHE A 186 8.69 -24.21 3.20
N GLU A 187 9.57 -24.90 2.47
CA GLU A 187 9.93 -24.55 1.10
C GLU A 187 8.73 -24.65 0.15
N GLU A 188 7.93 -25.69 0.27
CA GLU A 188 6.72 -25.86 -0.54
C GLU A 188 5.68 -24.80 -0.21
N ALA A 189 5.44 -24.54 1.07
CA ALA A 189 4.56 -23.49 1.54
C ALA A 189 5.02 -22.10 1.05
N TYR A 190 6.34 -21.82 1.10
CA TYR A 190 6.92 -20.58 0.59
C TYR A 190 6.75 -20.43 -0.92
N ILE A 191 6.99 -21.48 -1.70
CA ILE A 191 6.78 -21.45 -3.16
C ILE A 191 5.33 -21.15 -3.49
N ALA A 192 4.39 -21.73 -2.75
CA ALA A 192 2.97 -21.49 -2.94
C ALA A 192 2.57 -20.06 -2.54
N ALA A 193 3.07 -19.55 -1.43
CA ALA A 193 2.89 -18.15 -1.02
C ALA A 193 3.48 -17.17 -2.04
N PHE A 194 4.67 -17.45 -2.56
CA PHE A 194 5.27 -16.62 -3.60
C PHE A 194 4.43 -16.60 -4.89
N LYS A 195 3.89 -17.76 -5.31
CA LYS A 195 2.96 -17.84 -6.44
C LYS A 195 1.66 -17.05 -6.18
N PHE A 196 1.16 -17.11 -4.95
CA PHE A 196 0.00 -16.33 -4.54
C PHE A 196 0.28 -14.83 -4.68
N PHE A 197 1.36 -14.32 -4.13
CA PHE A 197 1.76 -12.92 -4.29
C PHE A 197 1.98 -12.53 -5.75
N ALA A 198 2.60 -13.39 -6.54
CA ALA A 198 2.87 -13.13 -7.94
C ALA A 198 1.61 -13.02 -8.82
N THR A 199 0.52 -13.65 -8.40
CA THR A 199 -0.71 -13.75 -9.23
C THR A 199 -1.87 -12.92 -8.71
N LYS A 200 -1.96 -12.68 -7.41
CA LYS A 200 -3.15 -12.09 -6.77
C LYS A 200 -2.88 -10.81 -6.00
N SER A 201 -1.62 -10.48 -5.73
CA SER A 201 -1.27 -9.30 -4.94
C SER A 201 -0.83 -8.11 -5.80
N SER A 202 -0.63 -6.97 -5.16
CA SER A 202 -0.04 -5.78 -5.77
C SER A 202 1.38 -6.03 -6.31
N PHE A 203 2.08 -7.06 -5.81
CA PHE A 203 3.37 -7.50 -6.36
C PHE A 203 3.30 -7.93 -7.82
N ARG A 204 2.15 -8.43 -8.28
CA ARG A 204 1.89 -8.73 -9.70
C ARG A 204 2.22 -7.55 -10.62
N ILE A 205 1.92 -6.33 -10.20
CA ILE A 205 2.20 -5.11 -10.97
C ILE A 205 3.68 -5.01 -11.33
N TYR A 206 4.55 -5.38 -10.38
CA TYR A 206 6.01 -5.35 -10.59
C TYR A 206 6.54 -6.55 -11.36
N ILE A 207 5.91 -7.72 -11.20
CA ILE A 207 6.26 -8.89 -12.04
C ILE A 207 5.90 -8.63 -13.50
N GLU A 208 4.75 -8.02 -13.75
CA GLU A 208 4.30 -7.62 -15.09
C GLU A 208 5.07 -6.42 -15.64
N GLY A 209 5.92 -5.77 -14.84
CA GLY A 209 6.74 -4.64 -15.24
C GLY A 209 7.59 -4.90 -16.48
N HIS A 210 8.01 -6.15 -16.71
CA HIS A 210 8.69 -6.52 -17.96
C HIS A 210 7.80 -6.29 -19.19
N ASN A 211 6.53 -6.69 -19.12
CA ASN A 211 5.57 -6.47 -20.21
C ASN A 211 5.29 -4.98 -20.42
N VAL A 212 5.28 -4.22 -19.32
CA VAL A 212 5.11 -2.75 -19.36
C VAL A 212 6.30 -2.10 -20.06
N LEU A 213 7.52 -2.49 -19.70
CA LEU A 213 8.75 -1.99 -20.35
C LEU A 213 8.81 -2.39 -21.82
N GLN A 214 8.41 -3.62 -22.16
CA GLN A 214 8.36 -4.07 -23.55
C GLN A 214 7.36 -3.24 -24.38
N LYS A 215 6.16 -2.99 -23.85
CA LYS A 215 5.17 -2.12 -24.52
C LYS A 215 5.72 -0.72 -24.75
N LEU A 216 6.39 -0.14 -23.76
CA LEU A 216 7.02 1.17 -23.91
C LEU A 216 8.13 1.16 -24.98
N TYR A 217 8.94 0.10 -25.02
CA TYR A 217 10.01 -0.03 -26.02
C TYR A 217 9.48 -0.16 -27.45
N THR A 218 8.37 -0.87 -27.63
CA THR A 218 7.74 -1.11 -28.94
C THR A 218 6.73 -0.04 -29.35
N ALA A 219 6.51 0.98 -28.52
CA ALA A 219 5.65 2.11 -28.82
C ALA A 219 6.16 2.90 -30.02
N SER A 220 5.29 3.64 -30.67
CA SER A 220 5.66 4.55 -31.77
C SER A 220 6.61 5.65 -31.29
N ASP A 221 7.30 6.30 -32.21
CA ASP A 221 8.23 7.39 -31.88
C ASP A 221 7.48 8.58 -31.24
N ASP A 222 6.26 8.86 -31.69
CA ASP A 222 5.40 9.90 -31.11
C ASP A 222 5.02 9.56 -29.64
N GLU A 223 4.61 8.32 -29.38
CA GLU A 223 4.30 7.86 -28.02
C GLU A 223 5.53 7.87 -27.10
N LYS A 224 6.70 7.46 -27.63
CA LYS A 224 7.97 7.55 -26.89
C LYS A 224 8.31 9.00 -26.55
N GLN A 225 8.13 9.92 -27.51
CA GLN A 225 8.37 11.34 -27.27
C GLN A 225 7.40 11.94 -26.26
N GLU A 226 6.12 11.56 -26.33
CA GLU A 226 5.13 11.95 -25.31
C GLU A 226 5.58 11.48 -23.91
N PHE A 227 5.98 10.21 -23.78
CA PHE A 227 6.48 9.68 -22.52
C PHE A 227 7.74 10.40 -22.02
N VAL A 228 8.68 10.72 -22.90
CA VAL A 228 9.88 11.50 -22.58
C VAL A 228 9.51 12.85 -22.00
N ASN A 229 8.55 13.55 -22.60
CA ASN A 229 8.11 14.86 -22.14
C ASN A 229 7.48 14.76 -20.72
N VAL A 230 6.58 13.80 -20.51
CA VAL A 230 5.96 13.55 -19.21
C VAL A 230 7.01 13.17 -18.16
N TYR A 231 7.92 12.26 -18.47
CA TYR A 231 8.98 11.85 -17.56
C TYR A 231 9.89 13.03 -17.15
N ASN A 232 10.31 13.83 -18.14
CA ASN A 232 11.18 14.97 -17.90
C ASN A 232 10.48 16.05 -17.05
N ASP A 233 9.19 16.28 -17.26
CA ASP A 233 8.39 17.20 -16.43
C ASP A 233 8.30 16.70 -15.00
N VAL A 234 7.94 15.42 -14.79
CA VAL A 234 7.81 14.81 -13.46
C VAL A 234 9.12 14.85 -12.67
N TYR A 235 10.23 14.52 -13.32
CA TYR A 235 11.54 14.41 -12.64
C TYR A 235 12.44 15.65 -12.79
N ASN A 236 11.91 16.76 -13.32
CA ASN A 236 12.67 17.98 -13.61
C ASN A 236 14.01 17.66 -14.33
N SER A 237 13.94 16.86 -15.38
CA SER A 237 15.09 16.36 -16.10
C SER A 237 15.02 16.71 -17.60
N ASN A 238 16.11 16.51 -18.32
CA ASN A 238 16.16 16.69 -19.76
C ASN A 238 16.98 15.53 -20.37
N VAL A 239 16.35 14.37 -20.43
CA VAL A 239 16.99 13.14 -20.92
C VAL A 239 16.18 12.52 -22.03
N ASN A 240 16.86 11.81 -22.95
CA ASN A 240 16.20 11.12 -24.06
C ASN A 240 15.64 9.75 -23.64
N PHE A 241 14.88 9.15 -24.55
CA PHE A 241 14.19 7.87 -24.34
C PHE A 241 15.14 6.75 -23.91
N ASP A 242 16.29 6.60 -24.53
CA ASP A 242 17.24 5.50 -24.23
C ASP A 242 17.77 5.57 -22.80
N ILE A 243 18.06 6.77 -22.34
CA ILE A 243 18.51 7.01 -20.95
C ILE A 243 17.38 6.68 -19.97
N ILE A 244 16.17 7.14 -20.26
CA ILE A 244 14.99 6.85 -19.42
C ILE A 244 14.77 5.34 -19.39
N TYR A 245 14.73 4.68 -20.52
CA TYR A 245 14.46 3.25 -20.62
C TYR A 245 15.48 2.40 -19.83
N LYS A 246 16.76 2.71 -19.94
CA LYS A 246 17.83 2.06 -19.14
C LYS A 246 17.63 2.28 -17.64
N ARG A 247 17.23 3.48 -17.23
CA ARG A 247 16.92 3.78 -15.82
C ARG A 247 15.74 2.96 -15.33
N LEU A 248 14.67 2.87 -16.14
CA LEU A 248 13.48 2.10 -15.80
C LEU A 248 13.80 0.61 -15.58
N ILE A 249 14.57 0.00 -16.49
CA ILE A 249 15.01 -1.40 -16.33
C ILE A 249 15.71 -1.60 -14.97
N LYS A 250 16.66 -0.72 -14.65
CA LYS A 250 17.38 -0.79 -13.37
C LYS A 250 16.45 -0.63 -12.16
N ILE A 251 15.56 0.37 -12.20
CA ILE A 251 14.61 0.62 -11.11
C ILE A 251 13.70 -0.60 -10.89
N TYR A 252 13.13 -1.16 -11.96
CA TYR A 252 12.29 -2.36 -11.85
C TYR A 252 13.04 -3.56 -11.31
N ALA A 253 14.27 -3.79 -11.72
CA ALA A 253 15.10 -4.87 -11.19
C ALA A 253 15.36 -4.69 -9.68
N ASP A 254 15.67 -3.48 -9.24
CA ASP A 254 15.91 -3.15 -7.82
C ASP A 254 14.62 -3.30 -6.99
N ILE A 255 13.48 -2.89 -7.52
CA ILE A 255 12.17 -3.07 -6.89
C ILE A 255 11.86 -4.56 -6.70
N LEU A 256 11.97 -5.36 -7.76
CA LEU A 256 11.73 -6.80 -7.69
C LEU A 256 12.63 -7.50 -6.68
N LYS A 257 13.90 -7.11 -6.60
CA LYS A 257 14.83 -7.63 -5.59
C LYS A 257 14.37 -7.32 -4.16
N LYS A 258 13.92 -6.09 -3.91
CA LYS A 258 13.38 -5.66 -2.60
C LYS A 258 12.12 -6.44 -2.23
N PHE A 259 11.17 -6.57 -3.16
CA PHE A 259 9.95 -7.32 -2.94
C PHE A 259 10.21 -8.79 -2.64
N ARG A 260 11.08 -9.46 -3.41
CA ARG A 260 11.43 -10.86 -3.18
C ARG A 260 12.00 -11.09 -1.77
N LYS A 261 12.91 -10.19 -1.34
CA LYS A 261 13.44 -10.26 0.02
C LYS A 261 12.33 -10.09 1.05
N ARG A 262 11.47 -9.09 0.86
CA ARG A 262 10.40 -8.79 1.80
C ARG A 262 9.34 -9.89 1.87
N ILE A 263 8.98 -10.49 0.75
CA ILE A 263 8.07 -11.65 0.70
C ILE A 263 8.63 -12.81 1.56
N LEU A 264 9.91 -13.07 1.44
CA LEU A 264 10.54 -14.13 2.26
C LEU A 264 10.47 -13.80 3.75
N ASP A 265 10.76 -12.56 4.15
CA ASP A 265 10.73 -12.14 5.55
C ASP A 265 9.30 -12.22 6.11
N ILE A 266 8.31 -11.67 5.39
CA ILE A 266 6.88 -11.73 5.76
C ILE A 266 6.41 -13.18 5.89
N PHE A 267 6.78 -14.03 4.93
CA PHE A 267 6.34 -15.41 4.96
C PHE A 267 6.97 -16.19 6.14
N LYS A 268 8.22 -15.91 6.48
CA LYS A 268 8.85 -16.51 7.68
C LYS A 268 8.10 -16.13 8.95
N ASP A 269 7.75 -14.86 9.10
CA ASP A 269 7.01 -14.37 10.26
C ASP A 269 5.61 -15.00 10.32
N TYR A 270 4.92 -15.04 9.18
CA TYR A 270 3.61 -15.67 9.04
C TYR A 270 3.66 -17.17 9.38
N TYR A 271 4.60 -17.90 8.81
CA TYR A 271 4.78 -19.34 9.03
C TYR A 271 5.07 -19.64 10.50
N LYS A 272 5.97 -18.88 11.11
CA LYS A 272 6.30 -19.02 12.53
C LYS A 272 5.07 -18.78 13.42
N LYS A 273 4.35 -17.69 13.22
CA LYS A 273 3.14 -17.34 13.97
C LYS A 273 2.10 -18.46 13.96
N HIS A 274 1.82 -19.02 12.79
CA HIS A 274 0.78 -20.02 12.63
C HIS A 274 1.22 -21.42 13.10
N SER A 275 2.50 -21.82 12.93
CA SER A 275 3.00 -23.08 13.47
C SER A 275 3.03 -23.09 14.99
N GLU A 276 3.44 -22.02 15.66
CA GLU A 276 3.41 -21.88 17.12
C GLU A 276 1.99 -21.93 17.71
N GLN A 277 0.99 -21.39 16.99
CA GLN A 277 -0.42 -21.46 17.42
C GLN A 277 -0.93 -22.90 17.50
N VAL A 278 -0.54 -23.76 16.56
CA VAL A 278 -0.94 -25.18 16.57
C VAL A 278 -0.23 -25.94 17.68
N GLU A 279 1.06 -25.73 17.91
CA GLU A 279 1.79 -26.35 19.00
C GLU A 279 1.20 -26.01 20.37
N ASN A 280 0.74 -24.77 20.56
CA ASN A 280 0.09 -24.32 21.80
C ASN A 280 -1.34 -24.80 21.96
N SER A 281 -2.04 -25.16 20.88
CA SER A 281 -3.41 -25.69 20.92
C SER A 281 -3.47 -27.22 21.19
N ILE A 282 -2.31 -27.90 21.06
CA ILE A 282 -2.17 -29.36 21.29
C ILE A 282 -1.72 -29.66 22.73
N LYS A 283 -1.19 -28.66 23.45
CA LYS A 283 -0.83 -28.74 24.87
C LYS A 283 -2.03 -28.42 25.77
#